data_a26a6a623e8ebfe7d5d895dc32be5321
#
_entry.id   a26a6a623e8ebfe7d5d895dc32be5321
#
_cell.length_a   1.000
_cell.length_b   1.000
_cell.length_c   1.000
_cell.angle_alpha   90.00
_cell.angle_beta   90.00
_cell.angle_gamma   90.00
#
_symmetry.space_group_name_H-M   'P 1'
#
loop_
_entity.id
_entity.type
_entity.pdbx_description
1 polymer ?
#
loop_
_entity_poly.entity_id
_entity_poly.type
_entity_poly.pdbx_seq_one_letter_code
_entity_poly.pdbx_strand_id
1 'polypeptide(L)' 'MGQSSSIAAGQGCYELRFQSLFNARCGFVFPCDAQGTVAIDELCDRRRDNYLYARAMVGRELATPTVLPVA' A
#
# COMPACT_ATOMS: atom_id res chain seq x y z
N MET A 1 -15.86 -6.66 -19.02
CA MET A 1 -15.49 -6.73 -18.48
C MET A 1 -14.68 -6.80 -18.12
N GLY A 2 -14.41 -6.76 -18.14
CA GLY A 2 -13.78 -6.71 -17.46
C GLY A 2 -12.95 -6.63 -17.31
N GLN A 3 -12.83 -6.29 -17.38
CA GLN A 3 -12.18 -6.19 -16.87
C GLN A 3 -11.58 -6.12 -16.28
N SER A 4 -11.74 -5.76 -16.42
CA SER A 4 -11.26 -5.67 -15.67
C SER A 4 -10.82 -6.08 -15.03
N SER A 5 -11.01 -6.19 -14.84
CA SER A 5 -10.75 -6.58 -14.16
C SER A 5 -9.86 -7.18 -13.93
N SER A 6 -9.68 -7.51 -14.18
CA SER A 6 -8.96 -8.25 -13.98
C SER A 6 -7.76 -7.90 -13.55
N ILE A 7 -7.39 -7.30 -14.09
CA ILE A 7 -6.33 -6.81 -13.75
C ILE A 7 -6.24 -6.47 -12.53
N ALA A 8 -6.89 -5.78 -12.53
CA ALA A 8 -7.08 -5.34 -11.28
C ALA A 8 -7.14 -6.48 -10.39
N ALA A 9 -7.61 -7.45 -10.92
CA ALA A 9 -7.79 -8.61 -10.18
C ALA A 9 -6.61 -8.92 -9.34
N GLY A 10 -5.52 -9.08 -9.90
CA GLY A 10 -4.40 -9.48 -9.10
C GLY A 10 -3.92 -8.39 -8.17
N GLN A 11 -4.17 -7.15 -8.55
CA GLN A 11 -3.58 -6.08 -7.79
C GLN A 11 -4.48 -5.44 -6.79
N GLY A 12 -5.77 -5.48 -7.03
CA GLY A 12 -6.68 -4.86 -6.13
C GLY A 12 -7.06 -5.70 -4.94
N CYS A 13 -6.50 -6.88 -4.83
CA CYS A 13 -6.94 -7.82 -3.82
C CYS A 13 -6.28 -7.66 -2.47
N TYR A 14 -5.22 -6.88 -2.37
CA TYR A 14 -4.49 -6.73 -1.12
C TYR A 14 -4.12 -5.29 -0.86
N GLU A 15 -3.86 -5.00 0.40
CA GLU A 15 -3.40 -3.68 0.81
C GLU A 15 -2.09 -3.82 1.55
N LEU A 16 -1.18 -2.90 1.29
CA LEU A 16 0.03 -2.78 2.08
C LEU A 16 -0.22 -1.65 3.07
N ARG A 17 -0.25 -1.99 4.34
CA ARG A 17 -0.62 -1.04 5.39
C ARG A 17 0.58 -0.70 6.27
N PHE A 18 0.88 0.61 6.33
CA PHE A 18 1.92 1.13 7.21
C PHE A 18 1.24 1.81 8.39
N GLN A 19 1.48 1.31 9.58
CA GLN A 19 0.87 1.84 10.80
C GLN A 19 1.83 2.75 11.51
N SER A 20 1.36 3.92 11.96
CA SER A 20 2.21 4.82 12.73
C SER A 20 2.62 4.18 14.06
N LEU A 21 3.86 4.39 14.44
CA LEU A 21 4.37 3.91 15.72
C LEU A 21 3.88 4.77 16.88
N PHE A 22 3.47 6.00 16.59
CA PHE A 22 3.14 6.96 17.63
C PHE A 22 1.67 7.30 17.72
N ASN A 23 0.92 7.03 16.66
CA ASN A 23 -0.49 7.38 16.65
C ASN A 23 -1.25 6.30 15.87
N ALA A 24 -2.02 5.50 16.59
CA ALA A 24 -2.73 4.38 15.99
C ALA A 24 -3.74 4.79 14.93
N ARG A 25 -4.11 6.07 14.87
CA ARG A 25 -5.05 6.55 13.86
C ARG A 25 -4.37 7.00 12.58
N CYS A 26 -3.06 7.04 12.58
CA CYS A 26 -2.31 7.49 11.41
C CYS A 26 -1.61 6.34 10.74
N GLY A 27 -1.34 6.52 9.46
CA GLY A 27 -0.66 5.51 8.68
C GLY A 27 -0.95 5.71 7.22
N PHE A 28 -0.52 4.74 6.42
CA PHE A 28 -0.72 4.78 4.98
C PHE A 28 -1.21 3.42 4.51
N VAL A 29 -2.00 3.42 3.45
CA VAL A 29 -2.49 2.19 2.83
C VAL A 29 -2.33 2.32 1.33
N PHE A 30 -1.76 1.30 0.71
CA PHE A 30 -1.55 1.29 -0.74
C PHE A 30 -2.01 -0.05 -1.31
N PRO A 31 -2.56 -0.06 -2.53
CA PRO A 31 -2.91 -1.33 -3.15
C PRO A 31 -1.65 -2.11 -3.50
N CYS A 32 -1.69 -3.41 -3.29
CA CYS A 32 -0.54 -4.26 -3.59
C CYS A 32 -0.99 -5.66 -3.97
N ASP A 33 -0.03 -6.49 -4.37
CA ASP A 33 -0.30 -7.90 -4.64
C ASP A 33 -0.10 -8.72 -3.37
N ALA A 34 -0.22 -10.03 -3.49
CA ALA A 34 -0.11 -10.91 -2.33
C ALA A 34 1.27 -10.89 -1.69
N GLN A 35 2.29 -10.49 -2.41
CA GLN A 35 3.64 -10.39 -1.89
C GLN A 35 3.94 -9.00 -1.31
N GLY A 36 2.99 -8.09 -1.39
CA GLY A 36 3.20 -6.74 -0.88
C GLY A 36 3.85 -5.80 -1.89
N THR A 37 3.90 -6.19 -3.15
CA THR A 37 4.48 -5.34 -4.18
C THR A 37 3.46 -4.30 -4.63
N VAL A 38 3.84 -3.04 -4.56
CA VAL A 38 2.99 -1.93 -4.97
C VAL A 38 3.36 -1.52 -6.38
N ALA A 39 2.36 -1.39 -7.25
CA ALA A 39 2.59 -0.94 -8.62
C ALA A 39 2.77 0.57 -8.61
N ILE A 40 4.00 1.02 -8.38
CA ILE A 40 4.30 2.44 -8.23
C ILE A 40 3.87 3.24 -9.45
N ASP A 41 4.04 2.68 -10.64
CA ASP A 41 3.71 3.37 -11.87
C ASP A 41 2.23 3.66 -12.01
N GLU A 42 1.39 2.96 -11.27
CA GLU A 42 -0.05 3.16 -11.34
C GLU A 42 -0.56 4.12 -10.29
N LEU A 43 0.31 4.59 -9.41
CA LEU A 43 -0.06 5.57 -8.41
C LEU A 43 0.06 6.97 -8.99
N CYS A 44 -0.84 7.88 -8.61
CA CYS A 44 -0.66 9.26 -8.98
C CYS A 44 0.55 9.82 -8.24
N ASP A 45 1.03 10.97 -8.66
CA ASP A 45 2.25 11.55 -8.11
C ASP A 45 2.20 11.68 -6.59
N ARG A 46 1.10 12.16 -6.06
CA ARG A 46 0.98 12.34 -4.62
C ARG A 46 1.08 11.01 -3.87
N ARG A 47 0.39 10.00 -4.38
CA ARG A 47 0.40 8.71 -3.69
C ARG A 47 1.75 8.03 -3.83
N ARG A 48 2.41 8.22 -4.95
CA ARG A 48 3.75 7.68 -5.12
C ARG A 48 4.71 8.32 -4.14
N ASP A 49 4.63 9.64 -3.97
CA ASP A 49 5.48 10.32 -3.00
C ASP A 49 5.18 9.83 -1.59
N ASN A 50 3.90 9.62 -1.26
CA ASN A 50 3.53 9.10 0.04
C ASN A 50 4.09 7.70 0.25
N TYR A 51 4.08 6.87 -0.77
CA TYR A 51 4.59 5.52 -0.67
C TYR A 51 6.10 5.52 -0.41
N LEU A 52 6.84 6.35 -1.15
CA LEU A 52 8.28 6.44 -0.96
C LEU A 52 8.61 6.98 0.43
N TYR A 53 7.84 7.95 0.90
CA TYR A 53 8.00 8.48 2.23
C TYR A 53 7.74 7.38 3.26
N ALA A 54 6.67 6.63 3.10
CA ALA A 54 6.30 5.59 4.05
C ALA A 54 7.41 4.54 4.14
N ARG A 55 7.97 4.16 3.01
CA ARG A 55 9.06 3.18 3.02
C ARG A 55 10.28 3.71 3.77
N ALA A 56 10.58 4.98 3.59
CA ALA A 56 11.73 5.58 4.24
C ALA A 56 11.54 5.70 5.75
N MET A 57 10.29 5.76 6.19
CA MET A 57 9.99 5.96 7.60
C MET A 57 9.79 4.67 8.40
N VAL A 58 9.87 3.53 7.75
CA VAL A 58 9.75 2.25 8.46
C VAL A 58 10.86 2.15 9.50
N GLY A 59 10.46 1.87 10.73
CA GLY A 59 11.42 1.79 11.83
C GLY A 59 11.68 3.12 12.53
N ARG A 60 11.20 4.23 11.93
CA ARG A 60 11.37 5.55 12.53
C ARG A 60 10.04 6.08 13.02
N GLU A 61 9.09 6.22 12.12
CA GLU A 61 7.76 6.71 12.47
C GLU A 61 6.68 5.70 12.14
N LEU A 62 6.99 4.73 11.30
CA LEU A 62 6.03 3.71 10.87
C LEU A 62 6.56 2.33 11.19
N ALA A 63 5.63 1.44 11.50
CA ALA A 63 5.96 0.03 11.71
C ALA A 63 6.18 -0.63 10.36
N THR A 64 6.80 -1.81 10.39
CA THR A 64 6.94 -2.62 9.19
C THR A 64 5.56 -2.86 8.60
N PRO A 65 5.39 -2.67 7.29
CA PRO A 65 4.06 -2.79 6.69
C PRO A 65 3.52 -4.21 6.73
N THR A 66 2.20 -4.31 6.72
CA THR A 66 1.50 -5.57 6.73
C THR A 66 0.68 -5.69 5.45
N VAL A 67 0.67 -6.89 4.86
CA VAL A 67 -0.14 -7.17 3.68
C VAL A 67 -1.45 -7.77 4.16
N LEU A 68 -2.57 -7.14 3.80
CA LEU A 68 -3.88 -7.57 4.22
C LEU A 68 -4.78 -7.74 3.01
N PRO A 69 -5.64 -8.77 3.01
CA PRO A 69 -6.57 -8.93 1.89
C PRO A 69 -7.64 -7.84 1.94
N VAL A 70 -8.06 -7.42 0.77
CA VAL A 70 -9.17 -6.48 0.63
C VAL A 70 -10.36 -7.31 0.24
N ALA A 71 -11.31 -7.37 1.06
CA ALA A 71 -12.44 -8.29 0.91
C ALA A 71 -12.97 -8.48 -0.49
#